data_d3561bb9ec1adfe760a60377406eee59
#
_entry.id   d3561bb9ec1adfe760a60377406eee59
#
_cell.length_a   1.000
_cell.length_b   1.000
_cell.length_c   1.000
_cell.angle_alpha   90.00
_cell.angle_beta   90.00
_cell.angle_gamma   90.00
#
_symmetry.space_group_name_H-M   'P 1'
#
loop_
_entity.id
_entity.type
_entity.pdbx_description
1 polymer ?
#
loop_
_entity_poly.entity_id
_entity_poly.type
_entity_poly.pdbx_seq_one_letter_code
_entity_poly.pdbx_strand_id
1 'polypeptide(L)'
;MPVLRRRSVPVLAPGQEPITILHLSDLHLTDRTQARVDWVRDLAQVSPDVVINTGDNLSFASGLLPLGQAREPFLGLPGAFVMGDHDYRSTVFKLPTRYLRADPRSADSPEDAEDVEALPWRAVRDLQASGGWADLGNARGTLEVRGRSIELVGVDDPHADRDAYPEPASSPDDVVEPVRNREGRPLRLGLTHAPYRRVLDAMSRDDVDLAMAGHTHGGQLCVPGYGALVTNCDLDAARASGLSRYPGRMSDPAAADHMFLHVSAGLGTSPYTPVRLACRPEATLLTLVPAS
;
A
#
# COMPACT_ATOMS: atom_id res chain seq x y z
N MET A 1 8.22 15.88 10.62
CA MET A 1 6.81 15.57 10.90
C MET A 1 6.18 14.91 9.69
N PRO A 2 5.31 13.91 9.86
CA PRO A 2 4.53 13.31 8.78
C PRO A 2 3.59 14.35 8.12
N VAL A 3 3.11 14.03 6.93
CA VAL A 3 2.13 14.86 6.21
C VAL A 3 0.98 13.99 5.71
N LEU A 4 -0.23 14.56 5.70
CA LEU A 4 -1.35 13.98 4.98
C LEU A 4 -1.37 14.56 3.56
N ARG A 5 -1.13 13.71 2.57
CA ARG A 5 -1.29 14.07 1.16
C ARG A 5 -2.75 13.91 0.75
N ARG A 6 -3.21 14.74 -0.16
CA ARG A 6 -4.53 14.63 -0.78
C ARG A 6 -4.36 14.52 -2.28
N ARG A 7 -5.02 13.53 -2.90
CA ARG A 7 -4.97 13.27 -4.34
C ARG A 7 -6.34 12.89 -4.86
N SER A 8 -6.74 13.47 -5.98
CA SER A 8 -7.95 13.07 -6.70
C SER A 8 -7.58 12.05 -7.77
N VAL A 9 -8.38 11.01 -7.89
CA VAL A 9 -8.19 9.91 -8.85
C VAL A 9 -9.45 9.80 -9.69
N PRO A 10 -9.43 10.22 -10.96
CA PRO A 10 -10.63 10.23 -11.83
C PRO A 10 -10.88 8.84 -12.43
N VAL A 11 -11.45 7.94 -11.62
CA VAL A 11 -11.75 6.54 -11.98
C VAL A 11 -13.22 6.21 -12.00
N LEU A 12 -14.08 7.06 -11.42
CA LEU A 12 -15.51 6.77 -11.32
C LEU A 12 -16.26 7.13 -12.61
N ALA A 13 -17.38 6.44 -12.86
CA ALA A 13 -18.33 6.83 -13.90
C ALA A 13 -18.93 8.22 -13.65
N PRO A 14 -19.33 8.92 -14.70
CA PRO A 14 -20.01 10.21 -14.56
C PRO A 14 -21.24 10.13 -13.63
N GLY A 15 -21.42 11.13 -12.79
CA GLY A 15 -22.57 11.23 -11.88
C GLY A 15 -22.44 10.41 -10.59
N GLN A 16 -21.36 9.68 -10.37
CA GLN A 16 -21.13 8.98 -9.11
C GLN A 16 -20.57 9.91 -8.02
N GLU A 17 -21.02 9.70 -6.79
CA GLU A 17 -20.48 10.43 -5.64
C GLU A 17 -19.03 10.04 -5.38
N PRO A 18 -18.15 11.00 -5.03
CA PRO A 18 -16.77 10.73 -4.65
C PRO A 18 -16.67 9.79 -3.45
N ILE A 19 -15.64 8.94 -3.46
CA ILE A 19 -15.30 8.02 -2.36
C ILE A 19 -13.91 8.38 -1.86
N THR A 20 -13.75 8.49 -0.54
CA THR A 20 -12.46 8.81 0.09
C THR A 20 -11.80 7.57 0.69
N ILE A 21 -10.55 7.33 0.33
CA ILE A 21 -9.72 6.21 0.82
C ILE A 21 -8.54 6.77 1.59
N LEU A 22 -8.42 6.43 2.87
CA LEU A 22 -7.21 6.68 3.63
C LEU A 22 -6.23 5.53 3.39
N HIS A 23 -5.13 5.83 2.70
CA HIS A 23 -4.06 4.87 2.43
C HIS A 23 -2.96 5.01 3.48
N LEU A 24 -2.78 3.97 4.28
CA LEU A 24 -1.72 3.79 5.28
C LEU A 24 -0.73 2.74 4.77
N SER A 25 0.55 2.95 4.98
CA SER A 25 1.61 2.02 4.59
C SER A 25 2.86 2.26 5.41
N ASP A 26 3.67 1.21 5.57
CA ASP A 26 5.02 1.29 6.15
C ASP A 26 5.01 2.01 7.50
N LEU A 27 4.19 1.54 8.43
CA LEU A 27 4.09 2.16 9.76
C LEU A 27 5.35 1.94 10.59
N HIS A 28 6.02 0.79 10.44
CA HIS A 28 7.23 0.42 11.17
C HIS A 28 7.16 0.76 12.66
N LEU A 29 6.11 0.23 13.31
CA LEU A 29 5.85 0.53 14.72
C LEU A 29 6.76 -0.28 15.66
N THR A 30 7.08 0.35 16.77
CA THR A 30 7.76 -0.22 17.93
C THR A 30 7.16 0.40 19.20
N ASP A 31 7.51 -0.12 20.36
CA ASP A 31 7.16 0.48 21.66
C ASP A 31 7.61 1.94 21.86
N ARG A 32 8.49 2.45 20.98
CA ARG A 32 9.03 3.82 21.03
C ARG A 32 8.42 4.79 20.03
N THR A 33 7.41 4.35 19.28
CA THR A 33 6.82 5.14 18.17
C THR A 33 5.48 5.78 18.52
N GLN A 34 5.24 6.11 19.80
CA GLN A 34 3.94 6.65 20.27
C GLN A 34 3.49 7.88 19.48
N ALA A 35 4.40 8.82 19.20
CA ALA A 35 4.05 10.02 18.40
C ALA A 35 3.54 9.69 16.99
N ARG A 36 3.97 8.55 16.41
CA ARG A 36 3.45 8.07 15.12
C ARG A 36 2.06 7.46 15.31
N VAL A 37 1.86 6.69 16.36
CA VAL A 37 0.53 6.15 16.73
C VAL A 37 -0.47 7.28 16.89
N ASP A 38 -0.14 8.30 17.68
CA ASP A 38 -1.02 9.45 17.94
C ASP A 38 -1.37 10.17 16.64
N TRP A 39 -0.37 10.39 15.77
CA TRP A 39 -0.58 11.03 14.49
C TRP A 39 -1.51 10.21 13.56
N VAL A 40 -1.36 8.88 13.53
CA VAL A 40 -2.26 8.00 12.76
C VAL A 40 -3.68 8.06 13.31
N ARG A 41 -3.84 8.04 14.64
CA ARG A 41 -5.13 8.18 15.30
C ARG A 41 -5.85 9.48 14.92
N ASP A 42 -5.10 10.59 14.85
CA ASP A 42 -5.63 11.90 14.46
C ASP A 42 -6.17 11.93 13.02
N LEU A 43 -5.72 11.02 12.15
CA LEU A 43 -6.24 10.92 10.79
C LEU A 43 -7.72 10.50 10.73
N ALA A 44 -8.30 9.95 11.80
CA ALA A 44 -9.73 9.68 11.85
C ALA A 44 -10.58 10.95 11.68
N GLN A 45 -10.02 12.12 12.01
CA GLN A 45 -10.70 13.42 11.85
C GLN A 45 -11.00 13.77 10.39
N VAL A 46 -10.32 13.14 9.40
CA VAL A 46 -10.63 13.37 7.98
C VAL A 46 -11.84 12.56 7.51
N SER A 47 -12.39 11.70 8.38
CA SER A 47 -13.60 10.89 8.14
C SER A 47 -13.55 10.15 6.77
N PRO A 48 -12.56 9.26 6.56
CA PRO A 48 -12.49 8.52 5.30
C PRO A 48 -13.65 7.52 5.18
N ASP A 49 -14.07 7.22 3.95
CA ASP A 49 -15.06 6.17 3.70
C ASP A 49 -14.45 4.77 3.83
N VAL A 50 -13.18 4.64 3.49
CA VAL A 50 -12.44 3.37 3.44
C VAL A 50 -11.03 3.58 3.98
N VAL A 51 -10.49 2.54 4.62
CA VAL A 51 -9.07 2.50 5.01
C VAL A 51 -8.38 1.34 4.30
N ILE A 52 -7.28 1.64 3.63
CA ILE A 52 -6.41 0.63 3.00
C ILE A 52 -5.05 0.64 3.68
N ASN A 53 -4.57 -0.55 4.04
CA ASN A 53 -3.23 -0.74 4.61
C ASN A 53 -2.40 -1.66 3.69
N THR A 54 -1.26 -1.18 3.24
CA THR A 54 -0.39 -1.93 2.33
C THR A 54 0.87 -2.51 2.99
N GLY A 55 0.79 -2.80 4.30
CA GLY A 55 1.81 -3.61 5.00
C GLY A 55 2.94 -2.82 5.63
N ASP A 56 3.94 -3.55 6.12
CA ASP A 56 5.08 -3.07 6.90
C ASP A 56 4.66 -2.31 8.16
N ASN A 57 3.77 -2.93 8.91
CA ASN A 57 3.21 -2.33 10.12
C ASN A 57 4.19 -2.32 11.29
N LEU A 58 5.03 -3.34 11.40
CA LEU A 58 5.96 -3.53 12.51
C LEU A 58 7.41 -3.39 12.10
N SER A 59 8.29 -2.98 13.01
CA SER A 59 9.73 -3.19 12.91
C SER A 59 10.21 -4.28 13.87
N PHE A 60 9.54 -4.42 15.01
CA PHE A 60 9.77 -5.43 16.04
C PHE A 60 8.46 -5.90 16.65
N ALA A 61 8.46 -7.06 17.32
CA ALA A 61 7.28 -7.62 17.96
C ALA A 61 6.62 -6.65 18.99
N SER A 62 7.42 -5.75 19.59
CA SER A 62 6.91 -4.70 20.48
C SER A 62 5.96 -3.69 19.82
N GLY A 63 5.90 -3.67 18.49
CA GLY A 63 5.00 -2.80 17.72
C GLY A 63 3.54 -3.28 17.65
N LEU A 64 3.24 -4.51 18.09
CA LEU A 64 1.89 -5.08 17.95
C LEU A 64 0.84 -4.31 18.74
N LEU A 65 1.12 -3.97 20.01
CA LEU A 65 0.22 -3.15 20.82
C LEU A 65 0.05 -1.73 20.25
N PRO A 66 1.12 -1.00 19.87
CA PRO A 66 1.03 0.25 19.13
C PRO A 66 0.19 0.17 17.85
N LEU A 67 0.27 -0.94 17.10
CA LEU A 67 -0.56 -1.15 15.90
C LEU A 67 -2.05 -1.20 16.25
N GLY A 68 -2.41 -1.94 17.31
CA GLY A 68 -3.78 -1.97 17.82
C GLY A 68 -4.30 -0.59 18.20
N GLN A 69 -3.49 0.20 18.91
CA GLN A 69 -3.82 1.57 19.29
C GLN A 69 -3.99 2.50 18.08
N ALA A 70 -3.07 2.42 17.11
CA ALA A 70 -3.14 3.25 15.89
C ALA A 70 -4.41 2.97 15.09
N ARG A 71 -4.85 1.72 15.07
CA ARG A 71 -6.00 1.26 14.29
C ARG A 71 -7.35 1.50 14.95
N GLU A 72 -7.38 1.61 16.28
CA GLU A 72 -8.63 1.71 17.05
C GLU A 72 -9.66 2.73 16.50
N PRO A 73 -9.28 3.97 16.10
CA PRO A 73 -10.25 4.93 15.60
C PRO A 73 -10.91 4.58 14.27
N PHE A 74 -10.37 3.57 13.56
CA PHE A 74 -10.87 3.12 12.25
C PHE A 74 -11.67 1.82 12.35
N LEU A 75 -11.89 1.30 13.57
CA LEU A 75 -12.74 0.13 13.77
C LEU A 75 -14.16 0.42 13.31
N GLY A 76 -14.73 -0.49 12.54
CA GLY A 76 -16.08 -0.35 11.97
C GLY A 76 -16.12 0.42 10.63
N LEU A 77 -15.02 1.01 10.18
CA LEU A 77 -14.93 1.49 8.80
C LEU A 77 -14.61 0.32 7.86
N PRO A 78 -15.18 0.32 6.65
CA PRO A 78 -14.75 -0.60 5.60
C PRO A 78 -13.24 -0.49 5.35
N GLY A 79 -12.57 -1.61 5.13
CA GLY A 79 -11.15 -1.59 4.87
C GLY A 79 -10.61 -2.90 4.29
N ALA A 80 -9.38 -2.83 3.80
CA ALA A 80 -8.65 -3.99 3.31
C ALA A 80 -7.15 -3.82 3.57
N PHE A 81 -6.43 -4.94 3.58
CA PHE A 81 -5.00 -4.91 3.81
C PHE A 81 -4.27 -6.02 3.06
N VAL A 82 -2.98 -5.78 2.86
CA VAL A 82 -1.97 -6.79 2.53
C VAL A 82 -0.82 -6.66 3.51
N MET A 83 0.00 -7.71 3.61
CA MET A 83 1.17 -7.76 4.49
C MET A 83 2.43 -7.35 3.72
N GLY A 84 3.42 -6.81 4.42
CA GLY A 84 4.77 -6.58 3.90
C GLY A 84 5.80 -7.47 4.60
N ASP A 85 7.05 -7.47 4.12
CA ASP A 85 8.11 -8.33 4.65
C ASP A 85 8.40 -8.06 6.13
N HIS A 86 8.30 -6.82 6.56
CA HIS A 86 8.42 -6.41 7.96
C HIS A 86 7.15 -6.63 8.81
N ASP A 87 6.17 -7.32 8.32
CA ASP A 87 5.12 -7.94 9.14
C ASP A 87 5.47 -9.40 9.50
N TYR A 88 6.33 -10.04 8.69
CA TYR A 88 6.78 -11.42 8.86
C TYR A 88 8.11 -11.52 9.62
N ARG A 89 9.03 -10.60 9.38
CA ARG A 89 10.40 -10.64 9.89
C ARG A 89 10.82 -9.30 10.48
N SER A 90 11.55 -9.37 11.59
CA SER A 90 12.08 -8.16 12.24
C SER A 90 13.08 -7.44 11.34
N THR A 91 13.18 -6.15 11.53
CA THR A 91 14.16 -5.32 10.84
C THR A 91 15.58 -5.65 11.34
N VAL A 92 16.51 -5.86 10.42
CA VAL A 92 17.95 -6.08 10.72
C VAL A 92 18.80 -4.96 10.14
N PHE A 93 19.98 -4.76 10.73
CA PHE A 93 20.93 -3.80 10.20
C PHE A 93 21.49 -4.28 8.86
N LYS A 94 21.33 -3.46 7.82
CA LYS A 94 21.91 -3.70 6.49
C LYS A 94 22.78 -2.52 6.09
N LEU A 95 23.94 -2.78 5.47
CA LEU A 95 24.83 -1.70 5.00
C LEU A 95 24.12 -0.85 3.95
N PRO A 96 24.15 0.50 4.06
CA PRO A 96 23.45 1.39 3.12
C PRO A 96 23.87 1.24 1.66
N THR A 97 25.12 0.80 1.41
CA THR A 97 25.64 0.56 0.04
C THR A 97 24.90 -0.53 -0.72
N ARG A 98 24.18 -1.40 -0.01
CA ARG A 98 23.35 -2.44 -0.60
C ARG A 98 22.23 -1.88 -1.47
N TYR A 99 21.61 -0.78 -1.05
CA TYR A 99 20.51 -0.13 -1.78
C TYR A 99 20.94 0.54 -3.10
N LEU A 100 22.25 0.61 -3.38
CA LEU A 100 22.78 1.11 -4.66
C LEU A 100 22.86 0.04 -5.75
N ARG A 101 22.47 -1.21 -5.47
CA ARG A 101 22.43 -2.31 -6.44
C ARG A 101 21.11 -2.31 -7.22
N ALA A 102 21.14 -2.84 -8.45
CA ALA A 102 19.97 -2.93 -9.31
C ALA A 102 18.85 -3.83 -8.71
N ASP A 103 19.24 -4.90 -8.01
CA ASP A 103 18.37 -5.73 -7.18
C ASP A 103 18.99 -5.87 -5.78
N PRO A 104 18.50 -5.15 -4.77
CA PRO A 104 19.00 -5.24 -3.41
C PRO A 104 18.89 -6.64 -2.81
N ARG A 105 17.93 -7.47 -3.26
CA ARG A 105 17.75 -8.87 -2.80
C ARG A 105 18.92 -9.77 -3.18
N SER A 106 19.57 -9.49 -4.30
CA SER A 106 20.74 -10.26 -4.78
C SER A 106 21.94 -10.24 -3.82
N ALA A 107 21.86 -9.43 -2.77
CA ALA A 107 22.89 -9.32 -1.73
C ALA A 107 22.52 -10.07 -0.44
N ASP A 108 21.31 -10.64 -0.34
CA ASP A 108 20.93 -11.49 0.79
C ASP A 108 21.62 -12.85 0.61
N SER A 109 22.53 -13.18 1.51
CA SER A 109 23.00 -14.55 1.62
C SER A 109 21.94 -15.38 2.35
N PRO A 110 21.83 -16.70 2.09
CA PRO A 110 20.93 -17.56 2.87
C PRO A 110 21.21 -17.50 4.38
N GLU A 111 22.45 -17.26 4.77
CA GLU A 111 22.90 -17.10 6.16
C GLU A 111 22.33 -15.85 6.83
N ASP A 112 22.12 -14.74 6.08
CA ASP A 112 21.50 -13.52 6.60
C ASP A 112 19.99 -13.72 6.90
N ALA A 113 19.36 -14.76 6.37
CA ALA A 113 17.94 -15.04 6.55
C ALA A 113 17.65 -15.94 7.77
N GLU A 114 18.63 -16.73 8.23
CA GLU A 114 18.44 -17.69 9.33
C GLU A 114 18.40 -17.02 10.71
N ASP A 115 19.07 -15.87 10.88
CA ASP A 115 19.17 -15.14 12.15
C ASP A 115 18.09 -14.06 12.35
N VAL A 116 17.15 -13.92 11.40
CA VAL A 116 16.11 -12.88 11.50
C VAL A 116 14.94 -13.36 12.33
N GLU A 117 14.67 -12.68 13.45
CA GLU A 117 13.52 -12.98 14.32
C GLU A 117 12.20 -12.93 13.54
N ALA A 118 11.42 -14.01 13.61
CA ALA A 118 10.08 -14.06 13.06
C ALA A 118 9.13 -13.18 13.91
N LEU A 119 8.42 -12.28 13.26
CA LEU A 119 7.41 -11.43 13.92
C LEU A 119 6.09 -12.20 14.15
N PRO A 120 5.24 -11.75 15.07
CA PRO A 120 3.93 -12.36 15.33
C PRO A 120 2.92 -12.05 14.20
N TRP A 121 3.27 -12.36 12.96
CA TRP A 121 2.52 -11.99 11.77
C TRP A 121 1.05 -12.46 11.78
N ARG A 122 0.78 -13.63 12.41
CA ARG A 122 -0.60 -14.10 12.59
C ARG A 122 -1.40 -13.12 13.45
N ALA A 123 -0.81 -12.64 14.54
CA ALA A 123 -1.46 -11.66 15.41
C ALA A 123 -1.65 -10.31 14.70
N VAL A 124 -0.72 -9.90 13.83
CA VAL A 124 -0.89 -8.70 12.98
C VAL A 124 -2.07 -8.90 12.03
N ARG A 125 -2.11 -10.02 11.34
CA ARG A 125 -3.19 -10.39 10.41
C ARG A 125 -4.55 -10.45 11.12
N ASP A 126 -4.62 -11.16 12.25
CA ASP A 126 -5.84 -11.31 13.05
C ASP A 126 -6.32 -9.96 13.58
N LEU A 127 -5.39 -9.11 14.01
CA LEU A 127 -5.68 -7.75 14.45
C LEU A 127 -6.28 -6.91 13.32
N GLN A 128 -5.71 -6.97 12.12
CA GLN A 128 -6.23 -6.27 10.94
C GLN A 128 -7.62 -6.79 10.55
N ALA A 129 -7.82 -8.11 10.52
CA ALA A 129 -9.08 -8.72 10.16
C ALA A 129 -10.18 -8.55 11.23
N SER A 130 -9.84 -8.43 12.51
CA SER A 130 -10.80 -8.38 13.62
C SER A 130 -11.78 -7.20 13.55
N GLY A 131 -11.46 -6.13 12.79
CA GLY A 131 -12.33 -4.99 12.54
C GLY A 131 -13.17 -5.11 11.27
N GLY A 132 -13.17 -6.30 10.63
CA GLY A 132 -13.91 -6.53 9.39
C GLY A 132 -13.14 -6.12 8.12
N TRP A 133 -11.83 -5.83 8.23
CA TRP A 133 -11.03 -5.53 7.04
C TRP A 133 -10.71 -6.80 6.26
N ALA A 134 -10.84 -6.72 4.94
CA ALA A 134 -10.54 -7.82 4.03
C ALA A 134 -9.04 -8.08 3.96
N ASP A 135 -8.63 -9.32 4.21
CA ASP A 135 -7.27 -9.79 3.97
C ASP A 135 -7.13 -10.17 2.49
N LEU A 136 -6.25 -9.46 1.79
CA LEU A 136 -6.03 -9.66 0.36
C LEU A 136 -4.67 -10.28 0.05
N GLY A 137 -4.06 -10.97 1.00
CA GLY A 137 -2.85 -11.77 0.78
C GLY A 137 -3.12 -12.91 -0.21
N ASN A 138 -2.85 -12.70 -1.50
CA ASN A 138 -3.13 -13.62 -2.61
C ASN A 138 -4.63 -13.95 -2.74
N ALA A 139 -5.48 -12.93 -2.59
CA ALA A 139 -6.93 -13.11 -2.56
C ALA A 139 -7.67 -12.03 -3.35
N ARG A 140 -8.90 -12.37 -3.71
CA ARG A 140 -9.92 -11.41 -4.18
C ARG A 140 -10.93 -11.20 -3.08
N GLY A 141 -11.58 -10.05 -3.11
CA GLY A 141 -12.63 -9.70 -2.16
C GLY A 141 -13.55 -8.63 -2.70
N THR A 142 -14.51 -8.28 -1.87
CA THR A 142 -15.43 -7.18 -2.14
C THR A 142 -15.51 -6.32 -0.90
N LEU A 143 -15.59 -5.02 -1.08
CA LEU A 143 -15.77 -4.05 -0.02
C LEU A 143 -17.08 -3.31 -0.24
N GLU A 144 -17.90 -3.26 0.79
CA GLU A 144 -19.14 -2.47 0.73
C GLU A 144 -18.88 -1.07 1.27
N VAL A 145 -19.21 -0.06 0.46
CA VAL A 145 -19.05 1.36 0.79
C VAL A 145 -20.35 2.09 0.47
N ARG A 146 -21.01 2.63 1.48
CA ARG A 146 -22.28 3.35 1.34
C ARG A 146 -23.36 2.54 0.59
N GLY A 147 -23.44 1.22 0.88
CA GLY A 147 -24.40 0.31 0.26
C GLY A 147 -24.08 -0.06 -1.19
N ARG A 148 -22.82 0.14 -1.64
CA ARG A 148 -22.34 -0.22 -2.99
C ARG A 148 -21.05 -1.02 -2.90
N SER A 149 -20.84 -1.95 -3.81
CA SER A 149 -19.68 -2.83 -3.79
C SER A 149 -18.52 -2.31 -4.62
N ILE A 150 -17.30 -2.55 -4.14
CA ILE A 150 -16.03 -2.33 -4.85
C ILE A 150 -15.30 -3.66 -4.91
N GLU A 151 -14.88 -4.06 -6.09
CA GLU A 151 -14.05 -5.26 -6.26
C GLU A 151 -12.62 -5.01 -5.80
N LEU A 152 -12.05 -6.00 -5.11
CA LEU A 152 -10.68 -5.95 -4.61
C LEU A 152 -9.89 -7.15 -5.11
N VAL A 153 -8.60 -6.92 -5.39
CA VAL A 153 -7.62 -7.96 -5.63
C VAL A 153 -6.31 -7.59 -4.94
N GLY A 154 -5.66 -8.55 -4.32
CA GLY A 154 -4.37 -8.28 -3.70
C GLY A 154 -3.45 -9.49 -3.72
N VAL A 155 -2.17 -9.22 -3.48
CA VAL A 155 -1.13 -10.23 -3.34
C VAL A 155 -0.42 -10.09 -2.00
N ASP A 156 0.10 -11.21 -1.49
CA ASP A 156 1.06 -11.22 -0.39
C ASP A 156 2.38 -10.61 -0.86
N ASP A 157 3.34 -10.38 0.00
CA ASP A 157 4.50 -9.55 -0.28
C ASP A 157 5.40 -10.04 -1.43
N PRO A 158 5.49 -9.28 -2.54
CA PRO A 158 6.35 -9.65 -3.66
C PRO A 158 7.84 -9.48 -3.37
N HIS A 159 8.22 -8.69 -2.36
CA HIS A 159 9.62 -8.50 -1.99
C HIS A 159 10.19 -9.77 -1.34
N ALA A 160 9.38 -10.50 -0.61
CA ALA A 160 9.70 -11.79 -0.01
C ALA A 160 9.33 -12.99 -0.91
N ASP A 161 9.01 -12.76 -2.20
CA ASP A 161 8.57 -13.78 -3.17
C ASP A 161 7.39 -14.63 -2.67
N ARG A 162 6.44 -13.99 -1.94
CA ARG A 162 5.25 -14.61 -1.39
C ARG A 162 4.01 -14.39 -2.28
N ASP A 163 4.13 -13.56 -3.30
CA ASP A 163 3.03 -13.19 -4.18
C ASP A 163 2.60 -14.35 -5.08
N ALA A 164 1.29 -14.59 -5.10
CA ALA A 164 0.62 -15.45 -6.05
C ALA A 164 -0.65 -14.70 -6.52
N TYR A 165 -0.65 -14.24 -7.76
CA TYR A 165 -1.80 -13.47 -8.27
C TYR A 165 -3.03 -14.38 -8.32
N PRO A 166 -4.17 -14.02 -7.65
CA PRO A 166 -5.32 -14.88 -7.59
C PRO A 166 -6.05 -14.95 -8.94
N GLU A 167 -6.45 -16.16 -9.35
CA GLU A 167 -7.25 -16.36 -10.55
C GLU A 167 -8.55 -15.54 -10.51
N PRO A 168 -9.06 -15.09 -11.66
CA PRO A 168 -10.36 -14.44 -11.75
C PRO A 168 -11.44 -15.35 -11.16
N ALA A 169 -12.11 -14.89 -10.11
CA ALA A 169 -13.30 -15.56 -9.63
C ALA A 169 -14.50 -15.15 -10.51
N SER A 170 -15.46 -16.06 -10.70
CA SER A 170 -16.78 -15.68 -11.20
C SER A 170 -17.34 -14.64 -10.25
N SER A 171 -17.84 -13.52 -10.77
CA SER A 171 -18.48 -12.51 -9.92
C SER A 171 -19.53 -13.21 -9.06
N PRO A 172 -19.52 -12.98 -7.73
CA PRO A 172 -20.62 -13.48 -6.91
C PRO A 172 -21.93 -12.92 -7.49
N ASP A 173 -22.99 -13.70 -7.45
CA ASP A 173 -24.35 -13.25 -7.77
C ASP A 173 -24.88 -12.25 -6.73
N ASP A 174 -24.03 -11.36 -6.22
CA ASP A 174 -24.33 -10.49 -5.11
C ASP A 174 -25.20 -9.30 -5.54
N VAL A 175 -26.26 -9.16 -4.81
CA VAL A 175 -27.36 -8.21 -4.94
C VAL A 175 -26.93 -6.73 -4.72
N VAL A 176 -25.68 -6.49 -4.31
CA VAL A 176 -25.18 -5.14 -4.03
C VAL A 176 -24.72 -4.46 -5.29
N GLU A 177 -25.33 -3.30 -5.61
CA GLU A 177 -24.97 -2.54 -6.81
C GLU A 177 -23.50 -2.12 -6.79
N PRO A 178 -22.72 -2.43 -7.85
CA PRO A 178 -21.32 -2.07 -7.88
C PRO A 178 -21.10 -0.56 -8.05
N VAL A 179 -20.05 -0.04 -7.41
CA VAL A 179 -19.45 1.23 -7.81
C VAL A 179 -18.88 1.04 -9.21
N ARG A 180 -19.22 1.94 -10.13
CA ARG A 180 -18.80 1.80 -11.53
C ARG A 180 -17.59 2.69 -11.82
N ASN A 181 -16.64 2.13 -12.55
CA ASN A 181 -15.49 2.87 -13.07
C ASN A 181 -15.91 3.75 -14.27
N ARG A 182 -14.98 4.53 -14.79
CA ARG A 182 -15.17 5.45 -15.93
C ARG A 182 -15.69 4.78 -17.22
N GLU A 183 -15.52 3.46 -17.36
CA GLU A 183 -15.98 2.67 -18.50
C GLU A 183 -17.33 1.97 -18.24
N GLY A 184 -17.93 2.21 -17.07
CA GLY A 184 -19.19 1.61 -16.65
C GLY A 184 -19.08 0.18 -16.11
N ARG A 185 -17.85 -0.38 -16.02
CA ARG A 185 -17.57 -1.68 -15.37
C ARG A 185 -17.55 -1.53 -13.83
N PRO A 186 -17.67 -2.62 -13.06
CA PRO A 186 -17.37 -2.58 -11.62
C PRO A 186 -15.99 -2.00 -11.37
N LEU A 187 -15.87 -1.09 -10.40
CA LEU A 187 -14.59 -0.52 -9.98
C LEU A 187 -13.77 -1.59 -9.29
N ARG A 188 -12.52 -1.75 -9.73
CA ARG A 188 -11.59 -2.71 -9.15
C ARG A 188 -10.34 -2.03 -8.61
N LEU A 189 -10.03 -2.28 -7.32
CA LEU A 189 -8.85 -1.78 -6.65
C LEU A 189 -7.85 -2.92 -6.43
N GLY A 190 -6.56 -2.65 -6.71
CA GLY A 190 -5.46 -3.58 -6.52
C GLY A 190 -4.59 -3.20 -5.33
N LEU A 191 -4.21 -4.17 -4.50
CA LEU A 191 -3.34 -3.97 -3.34
C LEU A 191 -2.09 -4.85 -3.44
N THR A 192 -0.94 -4.24 -3.20
CA THR A 192 0.34 -4.94 -3.04
C THR A 192 1.20 -4.17 -2.06
N HIS A 193 2.06 -4.86 -1.29
CA HIS A 193 3.04 -4.14 -0.49
C HIS A 193 4.09 -3.50 -1.39
N ALA A 194 4.89 -4.30 -2.08
CA ALA A 194 5.93 -3.82 -2.96
C ALA A 194 5.47 -3.77 -4.43
N PRO A 195 5.66 -2.64 -5.14
CA PRO A 195 5.14 -2.44 -6.50
C PRO A 195 6.04 -3.07 -7.57
N TYR A 196 6.28 -4.40 -7.50
CA TYR A 196 7.01 -5.13 -8.52
C TYR A 196 6.24 -5.18 -9.84
N ARG A 197 6.94 -4.98 -10.94
CA ARG A 197 6.35 -4.93 -12.29
C ARG A 197 5.55 -6.18 -12.62
N ARG A 198 6.01 -7.38 -12.23
CA ARG A 198 5.28 -8.63 -12.46
C ARG A 198 3.85 -8.61 -11.87
N VAL A 199 3.70 -8.00 -10.68
CA VAL A 199 2.40 -7.84 -10.01
C VAL A 199 1.58 -6.76 -10.69
N LEU A 200 2.18 -5.60 -10.94
CA LEU A 200 1.50 -4.49 -11.61
C LEU A 200 1.05 -4.87 -13.05
N ASP A 201 1.85 -5.66 -13.77
CA ASP A 201 1.47 -6.19 -15.08
C ASP A 201 0.29 -7.16 -15.00
N ALA A 202 0.22 -7.99 -13.94
CA ALA A 202 -0.92 -8.85 -13.69
C ALA A 202 -2.18 -8.02 -13.36
N MET A 203 -2.08 -7.03 -12.47
CA MET A 203 -3.18 -6.12 -12.14
C MET A 203 -3.67 -5.34 -13.36
N SER A 204 -2.76 -4.86 -14.21
CA SER A 204 -3.14 -4.17 -15.46
C SER A 204 -3.89 -5.07 -16.44
N ARG A 205 -3.50 -6.35 -16.56
CA ARG A 205 -4.23 -7.33 -17.39
C ARG A 205 -5.58 -7.74 -16.81
N ASP A 206 -5.74 -7.59 -15.50
CA ASP A 206 -6.97 -7.88 -14.76
C ASP A 206 -7.89 -6.64 -14.66
N ASP A 207 -7.66 -5.64 -15.48
CA ASP A 207 -8.47 -4.42 -15.53
C ASP A 207 -8.62 -3.70 -14.17
N VAL A 208 -7.58 -3.71 -13.33
CA VAL A 208 -7.54 -2.90 -12.11
C VAL A 208 -7.56 -1.41 -12.48
N ASP A 209 -8.40 -0.64 -11.85
CA ASP A 209 -8.53 0.81 -12.10
C ASP A 209 -7.51 1.63 -11.31
N LEU A 210 -7.23 1.21 -10.07
CA LEU A 210 -6.26 1.84 -9.17
C LEU A 210 -5.52 0.77 -8.36
N ALA A 211 -4.21 0.68 -8.56
CA ALA A 211 -3.31 -0.08 -7.69
C ALA A 211 -2.73 0.80 -6.59
N MET A 212 -2.64 0.26 -5.37
CA MET A 212 -2.06 0.93 -4.20
C MET A 212 -0.91 0.10 -3.64
N ALA A 213 0.22 0.77 -3.36
CA ALA A 213 1.45 0.14 -2.87
C ALA A 213 2.21 1.02 -1.89
N GLY A 214 3.15 0.41 -1.15
CA GLY A 214 4.10 1.04 -0.24
C GLY A 214 5.55 0.68 -0.57
N HIS A 215 6.31 0.19 0.44
CA HIS A 215 7.63 -0.42 0.36
C HIS A 215 8.78 0.53 -0.03
N THR A 216 8.60 1.40 -0.99
CA THR A 216 9.66 2.22 -1.57
C THR A 216 10.19 3.31 -0.65
N HIS A 217 9.45 3.63 0.41
CA HIS A 217 9.69 4.79 1.28
C HIS A 217 9.88 6.10 0.51
N GLY A 218 9.31 6.18 -0.70
CA GLY A 218 9.50 7.31 -1.63
C GLY A 218 10.94 7.46 -2.11
N GLY A 219 11.72 6.36 -2.09
CA GLY A 219 13.14 6.35 -2.35
C GLY A 219 14.00 6.76 -1.15
N GLN A 220 13.40 7.09 -0.02
CA GLN A 220 14.00 7.47 1.28
C GLN A 220 15.04 8.61 1.19
N LEU A 221 15.98 8.53 0.24
CA LEU A 221 16.96 9.57 -0.09
C LEU A 221 16.64 10.12 -1.49
N CYS A 222 16.07 11.32 -1.52
CA CYS A 222 15.74 11.99 -2.77
C CYS A 222 16.67 13.17 -3.01
N VAL A 223 17.08 13.34 -4.26
CA VAL A 223 17.83 14.54 -4.68
C VAL A 223 16.82 15.61 -5.07
N PRO A 224 16.86 16.81 -4.47
CA PRO A 224 15.98 17.91 -4.83
C PRO A 224 16.02 18.19 -6.34
N GLY A 225 14.86 18.20 -7.01
CA GLY A 225 14.74 18.41 -8.44
C GLY A 225 14.98 17.18 -9.33
N TYR A 226 15.57 16.12 -8.80
CA TYR A 226 15.78 14.84 -9.53
C TYR A 226 14.81 13.75 -9.07
N GLY A 227 14.51 13.67 -7.77
CA GLY A 227 13.65 12.65 -7.17
C GLY A 227 14.40 11.53 -6.49
N ALA A 228 13.76 10.37 -6.38
CA ALA A 228 14.30 9.18 -5.74
C ALA A 228 15.50 8.61 -6.52
N LEU A 229 16.50 8.11 -5.80
CA LEU A 229 17.66 7.43 -6.40
C LEU A 229 17.41 5.94 -6.60
N VAL A 230 16.62 5.33 -5.70
CA VAL A 230 16.29 3.89 -5.70
C VAL A 230 14.86 3.67 -5.23
N THR A 231 14.25 2.57 -5.64
CA THR A 231 12.89 2.17 -5.24
C THR A 231 12.87 0.91 -4.39
N ASN A 232 14.01 0.24 -4.25
CA ASN A 232 14.15 -1.06 -3.60
C ASN A 232 13.30 -2.18 -4.25
N CYS A 233 12.88 -1.97 -5.49
CA CYS A 233 12.18 -2.92 -6.37
C CYS A 233 12.52 -2.60 -7.84
N ASP A 234 11.87 -3.28 -8.79
CA ASP A 234 12.11 -3.09 -10.22
C ASP A 234 11.29 -1.97 -10.86
N LEU A 235 10.56 -1.20 -10.05
CA LEU A 235 9.81 -0.02 -10.50
C LEU A 235 10.77 1.15 -10.77
N ASP A 236 10.47 1.96 -11.78
CA ASP A 236 11.30 3.12 -12.07
C ASP A 236 11.22 4.19 -10.95
N ALA A 237 12.36 4.85 -10.68
CA ALA A 237 12.51 5.77 -9.55
C ALA A 237 11.56 6.98 -9.62
N ALA A 238 11.09 7.35 -10.81
CA ALA A 238 10.11 8.43 -10.98
C ALA A 238 8.75 8.10 -10.35
N ARG A 239 8.48 6.82 -10.09
CA ARG A 239 7.26 6.31 -9.45
C ARG A 239 7.43 5.90 -7.99
N ALA A 240 8.56 6.26 -7.39
CA ALA A 240 8.84 5.91 -5.99
C ALA A 240 7.79 6.41 -5.00
N SER A 241 7.01 7.43 -5.33
CA SER A 241 5.87 7.89 -4.53
C SER A 241 4.89 8.74 -5.34
N GLY A 242 3.66 8.83 -4.82
CA GLY A 242 2.61 9.64 -5.40
C GLY A 242 1.75 8.89 -6.41
N LEU A 243 0.98 9.64 -7.19
CA LEU A 243 0.03 9.11 -8.18
C LEU A 243 0.64 9.16 -9.57
N SER A 244 0.57 8.05 -10.30
CA SER A 244 1.05 7.91 -11.67
C SER A 244 0.11 7.01 -12.49
N ARG A 245 0.46 6.76 -13.76
CA ARG A 245 -0.20 5.76 -14.62
C ARG A 245 0.72 4.57 -14.86
N TYR A 246 0.16 3.37 -15.00
CA TYR A 246 0.88 2.14 -15.30
C TYR A 246 0.04 1.25 -16.25
N PRO A 247 0.64 0.55 -17.24
CA PRO A 247 2.03 0.60 -17.67
C PRO A 247 2.40 1.88 -18.45
N GLY A 248 3.58 1.92 -19.03
CA GLY A 248 4.07 3.05 -19.82
C GLY A 248 4.90 4.04 -19.01
N ARG A 249 5.36 5.11 -19.66
CA ARG A 249 6.14 6.18 -19.01
C ARG A 249 5.19 7.21 -18.41
N MET A 250 5.57 7.83 -17.28
CA MET A 250 4.78 8.89 -16.64
C MET A 250 4.44 10.06 -17.57
N SER A 251 5.31 10.34 -18.56
CA SER A 251 5.16 11.43 -19.52
C SER A 251 4.43 11.05 -20.81
N ASP A 252 3.96 9.80 -20.93
CA ASP A 252 3.31 9.32 -22.15
C ASP A 252 1.82 9.70 -22.16
N PRO A 253 1.36 10.54 -23.11
CA PRO A 253 -0.06 10.86 -23.24
C PRO A 253 -0.93 9.62 -23.53
N ALA A 254 -0.38 8.59 -24.22
CA ALA A 254 -1.08 7.33 -24.46
C ALA A 254 -1.32 6.52 -23.17
N ALA A 255 -0.63 6.84 -22.07
CA ALA A 255 -0.89 6.23 -20.78
C ALA A 255 -2.18 6.74 -20.09
N ALA A 256 -2.90 7.68 -20.70
CA ALA A 256 -4.11 8.26 -20.10
C ALA A 256 -5.20 7.20 -19.80
N ASP A 257 -5.24 6.10 -20.59
CA ASP A 257 -6.21 5.02 -20.42
C ASP A 257 -5.71 3.86 -19.55
N HIS A 258 -4.48 3.94 -19.06
CA HIS A 258 -3.89 2.91 -18.21
C HIS A 258 -4.38 3.02 -16.75
N MET A 259 -4.18 1.93 -16.00
CA MET A 259 -4.42 1.85 -14.55
C MET A 259 -3.74 2.99 -13.80
N PHE A 260 -4.39 3.57 -12.81
CA PHE A 260 -3.71 4.43 -11.85
C PHE A 260 -2.84 3.59 -10.90
N LEU A 261 -1.68 4.12 -10.56
CA LEU A 261 -0.79 3.57 -9.54
C LEU A 261 -0.51 4.64 -8.50
N HIS A 262 -0.86 4.36 -7.25
CA HIS A 262 -0.48 5.17 -6.11
C HIS A 262 0.54 4.42 -5.26
N VAL A 263 1.73 4.98 -5.13
CA VAL A 263 2.79 4.47 -4.25
C VAL A 263 2.93 5.42 -3.07
N SER A 264 2.76 4.91 -1.85
CA SER A 264 2.95 5.68 -0.62
C SER A 264 4.42 5.76 -0.26
N ALA A 265 4.88 6.93 0.18
CA ALA A 265 6.21 7.04 0.80
C ALA A 265 6.25 6.49 2.23
N GLY A 266 5.13 6.03 2.78
CA GLY A 266 5.03 5.42 4.09
C GLY A 266 5.31 6.37 5.26
N LEU A 267 4.90 5.95 6.45
CA LEU A 267 5.01 6.75 7.68
C LEU A 267 6.30 6.48 8.47
N GLY A 268 6.77 5.25 8.43
CA GLY A 268 7.96 4.80 9.14
C GLY A 268 9.17 4.61 8.25
N THR A 269 10.23 4.17 8.88
CA THR A 269 11.46 3.66 8.28
C THR A 269 11.99 2.56 9.17
N SER A 270 12.86 1.70 8.63
CA SER A 270 13.65 0.82 9.48
C SER A 270 14.35 1.62 10.58
N PRO A 271 14.34 1.15 11.84
CA PRO A 271 15.10 1.78 12.93
C PRO A 271 16.61 1.89 12.67
N TYR A 272 17.14 1.06 11.78
CA TYR A 272 18.56 1.05 11.41
C TYR A 272 18.91 2.04 10.29
N THR A 273 17.91 2.51 9.56
CA THR A 273 18.07 3.51 8.51
C THR A 273 17.03 4.62 8.64
N PRO A 274 17.04 5.38 9.77
CA PRO A 274 15.95 6.32 10.10
C PRO A 274 16.01 7.63 9.28
N VAL A 275 16.98 7.76 8.38
CA VAL A 275 17.23 9.01 7.65
C VAL A 275 16.35 9.09 6.42
N ARG A 276 15.59 10.19 6.29
CA ARG A 276 14.89 10.60 5.07
C ARG A 276 15.41 11.96 4.61
N LEU A 277 15.78 12.09 3.34
CA LEU A 277 16.22 13.35 2.73
C LEU A 277 15.26 13.72 1.59
N ALA A 278 14.68 14.92 1.68
CA ALA A 278 13.72 15.45 0.71
C ALA A 278 12.49 14.54 0.44
N CYS A 279 12.25 13.55 1.31
CA CYS A 279 11.14 12.60 1.25
C CYS A 279 10.46 12.53 2.62
N ARG A 280 9.36 13.26 2.81
CA ARG A 280 8.65 13.31 4.09
C ARG A 280 7.84 12.04 4.31
N PRO A 281 7.77 11.54 5.56
CA PRO A 281 6.79 10.51 5.91
C PRO A 281 5.37 10.99 5.58
N GLU A 282 4.52 10.09 5.07
CA GLU A 282 3.18 10.46 4.65
C GLU A 282 2.15 9.35 4.84
N ALA A 283 0.90 9.75 5.01
CA ALA A 283 -0.28 9.00 4.63
C ALA A 283 -1.00 9.74 3.51
N THR A 284 -1.83 9.05 2.75
CA THR A 284 -2.54 9.70 1.63
C THR A 284 -4.04 9.51 1.74
N LEU A 285 -4.79 10.61 1.62
CA LEU A 285 -6.23 10.59 1.37
C LEU A 285 -6.45 10.67 -0.13
N LEU A 286 -6.83 9.54 -0.73
CA LEU A 286 -7.23 9.45 -2.13
C LEU A 286 -8.73 9.76 -2.21
N THR A 287 -9.11 10.66 -3.12
CA THR A 287 -10.51 10.89 -3.44
C THR A 287 -10.79 10.36 -4.83
N LEU A 288 -11.51 9.25 -4.92
CA LEU A 288 -12.02 8.74 -6.18
C LEU A 288 -13.10 9.68 -6.67
N VAL A 289 -12.96 10.19 -7.89
CA VAL A 289 -13.90 11.16 -8.46
C VAL A 289 -14.36 10.70 -9.85
N PRO A 290 -15.51 11.20 -10.36
CA PRO A 290 -15.91 10.95 -11.73
C PRO A 290 -14.84 11.38 -12.72
N ALA A 291 -14.63 10.57 -13.76
CA ALA A 291 -13.82 10.97 -14.90
C ALA A 291 -14.58 12.06 -15.69
N SER A 292 -13.84 13.07 -16.12
CA SER A 292 -14.37 14.20 -16.92
C SER A 292 -14.62 13.79 -18.36
#